data_b2af4b7c86ac56c693a787645c5ebeca
#
_entry.id   b2af4b7c86ac56c693a787645c5ebeca
#
_cell.length_a   1.000
_cell.length_b   1.000
_cell.length_c   1.000
_cell.angle_alpha   90.00
_cell.angle_beta   90.00
_cell.angle_gamma   90.00
#
_symmetry.space_group_name_H-M   'P 1'
#
loop_
_entity.id
_entity.type
_entity.pdbx_description
1 polymer ?
#
loop_
_entity_poly.entity_id
_entity_poly.type
_entity_poly.pdbx_seq_one_letter_code
_entity_poly.pdbx_strand_id
1 'polypeptide(L)'
;VLGEGQILSQVKKMMRLGQEHKSLGPILNRLLTQAVSTGKRVRSETNLGTGAVSISSAAVELAQLKLGQSRGLDQLVTLESEQIAVVGAGRMSRLLLQHLQSKGAAGVVLLNRTVERAELLAKDFPELPVQCRPLTDLDQYLSTCSLVFTSTAADDPIIDAARLKPLNRRSRLRLIDIGVPRNIAADAAEVPGVESHDVDDLQEVVARNQEARQAMAREAEQLLNQEAQQFLDWWDSLEAVSYTHLRAHETGY
;
A
#
# COMPACT_ATOMS: atom_id res chain seq x y z
N VAL A 1 3.70 11.20 6.53
CA VAL A 1 3.56 9.73 6.60
C VAL A 1 2.34 9.36 7.46
N LEU A 2 1.20 10.01 7.18
CA LEU A 2 -0.06 9.74 7.89
C LEU A 2 -0.59 8.35 7.49
N GLY A 3 -0.85 7.49 8.48
CA GLY A 3 -1.45 6.16 8.27
C GLY A 3 -0.49 5.06 7.80
N GLU A 4 0.84 5.25 7.89
CA GLU A 4 1.80 4.23 7.50
C GLU A 4 1.82 3.04 8.48
N GLY A 5 1.40 1.87 7.98
CA GLY A 5 1.33 0.65 8.79
C GLY A 5 2.67 0.08 9.24
N GLN A 6 3.78 0.47 8.59
CA GLN A 6 5.12 -0.02 8.91
C GLN A 6 5.59 0.46 10.29
N ILE A 7 5.23 1.68 10.70
CA ILE A 7 5.62 2.25 12.00
C ILE A 7 5.07 1.39 13.14
N LEU A 8 3.79 1.02 13.09
CA LEU A 8 3.18 0.15 14.10
C LEU A 8 3.88 -1.22 14.18
N SER A 9 4.30 -1.76 13.04
CA SER A 9 5.04 -3.03 12.99
C SER A 9 6.44 -2.91 13.59
N GLN A 10 7.12 -1.77 13.40
CA GLN A 10 8.41 -1.47 14.01
C GLN A 10 8.29 -1.35 15.53
N VAL A 11 7.28 -0.64 16.03
CA VAL A 11 7.03 -0.53 17.48
C VAL A 11 6.74 -1.88 18.10
N LYS A 12 5.92 -2.73 17.47
CA LYS A 12 5.67 -4.11 17.93
C LYS A 12 6.95 -4.94 17.99
N LYS A 13 7.81 -4.83 16.95
CA LYS A 13 9.09 -5.56 16.92
C LYS A 13 10.01 -5.09 18.03
N MET A 14 10.10 -3.78 18.26
CA MET A 14 10.91 -3.20 19.33
C MET A 14 10.42 -3.66 20.71
N MET A 15 9.11 -3.62 20.96
CA MET A 15 8.51 -4.10 22.20
C MET A 15 8.82 -5.58 22.45
N ARG A 16 8.67 -6.45 21.43
CA ARG A 16 8.96 -7.87 21.55
C ARG A 16 10.43 -8.12 21.89
N LEU A 17 11.35 -7.47 21.18
CA LEU A 17 12.79 -7.58 21.47
C LEU A 17 13.11 -7.14 22.90
N GLY A 18 12.54 -6.02 23.36
CA GLY A 18 12.72 -5.53 24.72
C GLY A 18 12.21 -6.49 25.79
N GLN A 19 11.10 -7.19 25.52
CA GLN A 19 10.56 -8.23 26.40
C GLN A 19 11.45 -9.49 26.40
N GLU A 20 11.87 -9.96 25.25
CA GLU A 20 12.77 -11.13 25.10
C GLU A 20 14.09 -10.92 25.86
N HIS A 21 14.65 -9.71 25.77
CA HIS A 21 15.91 -9.36 26.46
C HIS A 21 15.72 -8.83 27.89
N LYS A 22 14.47 -8.83 28.43
CA LYS A 22 14.14 -8.32 29.77
C LYS A 22 14.63 -6.89 30.03
N SER A 23 14.70 -6.07 28.97
CA SER A 23 15.19 -4.69 29.03
C SER A 23 14.06 -3.65 29.24
N LEU A 24 12.80 -4.08 29.28
CA LEU A 24 11.65 -3.22 29.52
C LEU A 24 11.25 -3.27 31.00
N GLY A 25 11.36 -2.12 31.68
CA GLY A 25 10.75 -1.94 32.98
C GLY A 25 9.22 -1.77 32.87
N PRO A 26 8.50 -1.73 34.00
CA PRO A 26 7.02 -1.64 34.04
C PRO A 26 6.48 -0.46 33.24
N ILE A 27 7.11 0.70 33.35
CA ILE A 27 6.70 1.95 32.69
C ILE A 27 6.81 1.84 31.17
N LEU A 28 7.98 1.43 30.65
CA LEU A 28 8.21 1.30 29.22
C LEU A 28 7.33 0.18 28.62
N ASN A 29 7.12 -0.91 29.35
CA ASN A 29 6.24 -1.98 28.90
C ASN A 29 4.79 -1.48 28.76
N ARG A 30 4.29 -0.70 29.73
CA ARG A 30 2.95 -0.10 29.65
C ARG A 30 2.85 0.91 28.52
N LEU A 31 3.82 1.83 28.37
CA LEU A 31 3.86 2.81 27.29
C LEU A 31 3.79 2.15 25.92
N LEU A 32 4.64 1.15 25.68
CA LEU A 32 4.69 0.45 24.40
C LEU A 32 3.43 -0.38 24.13
N THR A 33 2.87 -1.00 25.18
CA THR A 33 1.62 -1.75 25.08
C THR A 33 0.47 -0.82 24.69
N GLN A 34 0.35 0.33 25.36
CA GLN A 34 -0.67 1.33 25.06
C GLN A 34 -0.46 1.92 23.66
N ALA A 35 0.77 2.27 23.28
CA ALA A 35 1.08 2.77 21.94
C ALA A 35 0.68 1.78 20.83
N VAL A 36 0.92 0.48 21.04
CA VAL A 36 0.49 -0.56 20.08
C VAL A 36 -1.03 -0.71 20.05
N SER A 37 -1.69 -0.65 21.20
CA SER A 37 -3.16 -0.70 21.28
C SER A 37 -3.80 0.49 20.60
N THR A 38 -3.33 1.69 20.92
CA THR A 38 -3.79 2.94 20.33
C THR A 38 -3.60 2.96 18.81
N GLY A 39 -2.43 2.53 18.32
CA GLY A 39 -2.17 2.43 16.88
C GLY A 39 -3.10 1.43 16.16
N LYS A 40 -3.54 0.36 16.83
CA LYS A 40 -4.56 -0.55 16.29
C LYS A 40 -5.94 0.12 16.26
N ARG A 41 -6.32 0.81 17.37
CA ARG A 41 -7.59 1.52 17.49
C ARG A 41 -7.72 2.60 16.41
N VAL A 42 -6.70 3.44 16.22
CA VAL A 42 -6.67 4.45 15.16
C VAL A 42 -6.95 3.81 13.79
N ARG A 43 -6.35 2.66 13.50
CA ARG A 43 -6.56 1.98 12.22
C ARG A 43 -7.94 1.33 12.05
N SER A 44 -8.58 0.92 13.14
CA SER A 44 -9.90 0.27 13.10
C SER A 44 -11.05 1.24 13.27
N GLU A 45 -10.87 2.31 14.05
CA GLU A 45 -11.90 3.28 14.39
C GLU A 45 -11.89 4.51 13.46
N THR A 46 -10.75 4.78 12.80
CA THR A 46 -10.65 5.81 11.77
C THR A 46 -10.30 5.18 10.43
N ASN A 47 -10.70 5.81 9.34
CA ASN A 47 -10.33 5.36 7.99
C ASN A 47 -8.90 5.79 7.58
N LEU A 48 -8.05 6.20 8.54
CA LEU A 48 -6.70 6.71 8.27
C LEU A 48 -5.78 5.68 7.61
N GLY A 49 -6.08 4.38 7.75
CA GLY A 49 -5.36 3.28 7.11
C GLY A 49 -5.84 2.94 5.70
N THR A 50 -6.89 3.59 5.21
CA THR A 50 -7.48 3.35 3.89
C THR A 50 -7.02 4.42 2.89
N GLY A 51 -7.05 4.10 1.60
CA GLY A 51 -6.66 5.00 0.51
C GLY A 51 -5.17 4.91 0.10
N ALA A 52 -4.83 5.51 -1.04
CA ALA A 52 -3.51 5.39 -1.65
C ALA A 52 -2.43 6.16 -0.87
N VAL A 53 -1.46 5.44 -0.31
CA VAL A 53 -0.31 5.99 0.44
C VAL A 53 0.96 5.97 -0.38
N SER A 54 1.07 4.99 -1.27
CA SER A 54 2.23 4.74 -2.12
C SER A 54 1.85 4.87 -3.59
N ILE A 55 2.84 5.08 -4.43
CA ILE A 55 2.66 5.09 -5.89
C ILE A 55 1.95 3.80 -6.36
N SER A 56 2.30 2.64 -5.78
CA SER A 56 1.65 1.37 -6.13
C SER A 56 0.17 1.33 -5.75
N SER A 57 -0.23 1.88 -4.61
CA SER A 57 -1.65 1.94 -4.24
C SER A 57 -2.41 2.97 -5.07
N ALA A 58 -1.78 4.12 -5.39
CA ALA A 58 -2.36 5.12 -6.28
C ALA A 58 -2.58 4.56 -7.68
N ALA A 59 -1.65 3.76 -8.20
CA ALA A 59 -1.77 3.11 -9.49
C ALA A 59 -2.99 2.18 -9.56
N VAL A 60 -3.20 1.35 -8.54
CA VAL A 60 -4.37 0.46 -8.48
C VAL A 60 -5.66 1.25 -8.36
N GLU A 61 -5.68 2.32 -7.57
CA GLU A 61 -6.86 3.18 -7.41
C GLU A 61 -7.19 3.95 -8.68
N LEU A 62 -6.17 4.48 -9.39
CA LEU A 62 -6.35 5.10 -10.72
C LEU A 62 -6.98 4.10 -11.71
N ALA A 63 -6.49 2.85 -11.72
CA ALA A 63 -7.06 1.79 -12.54
C ALA A 63 -8.55 1.60 -12.27
N GLN A 64 -8.92 1.46 -10.99
CA GLN A 64 -10.32 1.31 -10.58
C GLN A 64 -11.20 2.50 -11.00
N LEU A 65 -10.68 3.72 -10.86
CA LEU A 65 -11.38 4.94 -11.26
C LEU A 65 -11.58 5.00 -12.78
N LYS A 66 -10.53 4.76 -13.56
CA LYS A 66 -10.60 4.79 -15.04
C LYS A 66 -11.50 3.68 -15.59
N LEU A 67 -11.50 2.52 -14.96
CA LEU A 67 -12.45 1.44 -15.28
C LEU A 67 -13.89 1.86 -14.96
N GLY A 68 -14.13 2.47 -13.82
CA GLY A 68 -15.45 3.03 -13.45
C GLY A 68 -15.93 4.04 -14.47
N GLN A 69 -15.11 5.05 -14.78
CA GLN A 69 -15.42 6.09 -15.77
C GLN A 69 -15.78 5.50 -17.16
N SER A 70 -15.05 4.48 -17.61
CA SER A 70 -15.36 3.82 -18.88
C SER A 70 -16.70 3.06 -18.87
N ARG A 71 -17.25 2.77 -17.71
CA ARG A 71 -18.57 2.15 -17.50
C ARG A 71 -19.65 3.17 -17.15
N GLY A 72 -19.33 4.48 -17.22
CA GLY A 72 -20.25 5.56 -16.84
C GLY A 72 -20.46 5.71 -15.33
N LEU A 73 -19.53 5.18 -14.52
CA LEU A 73 -19.59 5.24 -13.06
C LEU A 73 -18.47 6.17 -12.55
N ASP A 74 -18.82 7.14 -11.72
CA ASP A 74 -17.83 8.02 -11.07
C ASP A 74 -17.46 7.48 -9.67
N GLN A 75 -17.10 6.20 -9.62
CA GLN A 75 -16.72 5.50 -8.40
C GLN A 75 -15.68 4.41 -8.67
N LEU A 76 -14.97 3.99 -7.62
CA LEU A 76 -14.03 2.88 -7.70
C LEU A 76 -14.80 1.57 -7.93
N VAL A 77 -14.38 0.81 -8.95
CA VAL A 77 -14.97 -0.50 -9.27
C VAL A 77 -14.04 -1.62 -8.81
N THR A 78 -14.58 -2.82 -8.63
CA THR A 78 -13.78 -4.00 -8.32
C THR A 78 -12.96 -4.43 -9.54
N LEU A 79 -11.85 -5.11 -9.30
CA LEU A 79 -10.95 -5.61 -10.34
C LEU A 79 -11.19 -7.08 -10.69
N GLU A 80 -12.25 -7.68 -10.15
CA GLU A 80 -12.54 -9.11 -10.26
C GLU A 80 -12.70 -9.60 -11.70
N SER A 81 -13.30 -8.78 -12.56
CA SER A 81 -13.54 -9.14 -13.97
C SER A 81 -12.38 -8.76 -14.91
N GLU A 82 -11.32 -8.14 -14.40
CA GLU A 82 -10.25 -7.61 -15.23
C GLU A 82 -9.14 -8.64 -15.46
N GLN A 83 -8.63 -8.68 -16.69
CA GLN A 83 -7.40 -9.40 -16.99
C GLN A 83 -6.22 -8.47 -16.78
N ILE A 84 -5.43 -8.78 -15.76
CA ILE A 84 -4.38 -7.91 -15.24
C ILE A 84 -3.01 -8.52 -15.49
N ALA A 85 -2.08 -7.73 -16.04
CA ALA A 85 -0.68 -8.08 -16.07
C ALA A 85 0.17 -7.09 -15.26
N VAL A 86 1.21 -7.59 -14.63
CA VAL A 86 2.25 -6.79 -13.96
C VAL A 86 3.60 -7.14 -14.57
N VAL A 87 4.32 -6.14 -15.05
CA VAL A 87 5.62 -6.29 -15.68
C VAL A 87 6.72 -5.84 -14.71
N GLY A 88 7.57 -6.79 -14.33
CA GLY A 88 8.61 -6.65 -13.32
C GLY A 88 8.30 -7.45 -12.05
N ALA A 89 9.33 -7.95 -11.38
CA ALA A 89 9.25 -8.70 -10.12
C ALA A 89 10.12 -8.04 -9.03
N GLY A 90 10.01 -6.72 -8.93
CA GLY A 90 10.74 -5.92 -7.96
C GLY A 90 9.92 -5.58 -6.72
N ARG A 91 10.46 -4.66 -5.92
CA ARG A 91 9.82 -4.16 -4.69
C ARG A 91 8.47 -3.48 -4.97
N MET A 92 8.38 -2.70 -6.07
CA MET A 92 7.14 -2.02 -6.44
C MET A 92 6.08 -3.01 -6.92
N SER A 93 6.46 -4.04 -7.68
CA SER A 93 5.55 -5.11 -8.09
C SER A 93 4.98 -5.87 -6.89
N ARG A 94 5.77 -6.10 -5.83
CA ARG A 94 5.28 -6.69 -4.57
C ARG A 94 4.15 -5.84 -3.96
N LEU A 95 4.33 -4.53 -3.89
CA LEU A 95 3.31 -3.62 -3.37
C LEU A 95 2.07 -3.58 -4.28
N LEU A 96 2.26 -3.61 -5.62
CA LEU A 96 1.15 -3.73 -6.57
C LEU A 96 0.33 -4.99 -6.32
N LEU A 97 0.97 -6.15 -6.23
CA LEU A 97 0.28 -7.42 -5.98
C LEU A 97 -0.51 -7.40 -4.67
N GLN A 98 0.07 -6.83 -3.60
CA GLN A 98 -0.61 -6.65 -2.33
C GLN A 98 -1.88 -5.80 -2.46
N HIS A 99 -1.81 -4.69 -3.22
CA HIS A 99 -2.96 -3.82 -3.42
C HIS A 99 -3.98 -4.45 -4.38
N LEU A 100 -3.55 -5.12 -5.45
CA LEU A 100 -4.44 -5.84 -6.36
C LEU A 100 -5.24 -6.92 -5.63
N GLN A 101 -4.58 -7.71 -4.78
CA GLN A 101 -5.24 -8.69 -3.91
C GLN A 101 -6.28 -8.03 -2.99
N SER A 102 -5.91 -6.94 -2.31
CA SER A 102 -6.82 -6.22 -1.39
C SER A 102 -8.01 -5.57 -2.09
N LYS A 103 -7.92 -5.31 -3.39
CA LYS A 103 -8.97 -4.70 -4.24
C LYS A 103 -9.73 -5.72 -5.08
N GLY A 104 -9.59 -7.01 -4.76
CA GLY A 104 -10.40 -8.08 -5.31
C GLY A 104 -10.03 -8.51 -6.73
N ALA A 105 -8.76 -8.37 -7.13
CA ALA A 105 -8.29 -8.97 -8.38
C ALA A 105 -8.43 -10.50 -8.33
N ALA A 106 -9.08 -11.11 -9.33
CA ALA A 106 -9.27 -12.55 -9.38
C ALA A 106 -7.99 -13.31 -9.74
N GLY A 107 -7.03 -12.65 -10.38
CA GLY A 107 -5.73 -13.21 -10.72
C GLY A 107 -4.87 -12.19 -11.46
N VAL A 108 -3.58 -12.47 -11.53
CA VAL A 108 -2.58 -11.59 -12.14
C VAL A 108 -1.57 -12.40 -12.95
N VAL A 109 -1.21 -11.91 -14.12
CA VAL A 109 -0.05 -12.41 -14.87
C VAL A 109 1.16 -11.57 -14.50
N LEU A 110 2.19 -12.22 -13.98
CA LEU A 110 3.44 -11.55 -13.58
C LEU A 110 4.53 -11.85 -14.60
N LEU A 111 4.89 -10.84 -15.39
CA LEU A 111 5.92 -10.94 -16.42
C LEU A 111 7.26 -10.42 -15.91
N ASN A 112 8.31 -11.22 -16.06
CA ASN A 112 9.65 -10.77 -15.67
C ASN A 112 10.72 -11.39 -16.60
N ARG A 113 11.85 -10.71 -16.76
CA ARG A 113 13.01 -11.23 -17.50
C ARG A 113 13.50 -12.55 -16.93
N THR A 114 13.52 -12.68 -15.61
CA THR A 114 13.89 -13.88 -14.87
C THR A 114 12.64 -14.45 -14.23
N VAL A 115 12.12 -15.54 -14.78
CA VAL A 115 10.84 -16.15 -14.35
C VAL A 115 10.92 -16.62 -12.88
N GLU A 116 12.05 -17.16 -12.46
CA GLU A 116 12.29 -17.65 -11.10
C GLU A 116 12.10 -16.54 -10.05
N ARG A 117 12.45 -15.28 -10.40
CA ARG A 117 12.19 -14.13 -9.51
C ARG A 117 10.70 -13.82 -9.39
N ALA A 118 9.94 -13.98 -10.47
CA ALA A 118 8.49 -13.81 -10.46
C ALA A 118 7.84 -14.93 -9.62
N GLU A 119 8.28 -16.18 -9.78
CA GLU A 119 7.79 -17.33 -9.01
C GLU A 119 8.11 -17.17 -7.50
N LEU A 120 9.30 -16.68 -7.18
CA LEU A 120 9.65 -16.41 -5.79
C LEU A 120 8.74 -15.34 -5.17
N LEU A 121 8.45 -14.27 -5.92
CA LEU A 121 7.54 -13.22 -5.49
C LEU A 121 6.10 -13.73 -5.34
N ALA A 122 5.64 -14.57 -6.27
CA ALA A 122 4.29 -15.13 -6.26
C ALA A 122 4.01 -15.97 -5.01
N LYS A 123 5.02 -16.64 -4.44
CA LYS A 123 4.88 -17.42 -3.19
C LYS A 123 4.44 -16.60 -1.98
N ASP A 124 4.66 -15.29 -2.00
CA ASP A 124 4.23 -14.41 -0.92
C ASP A 124 2.73 -14.07 -0.98
N PHE A 125 2.04 -14.51 -2.05
CA PHE A 125 0.63 -14.20 -2.31
C PHE A 125 -0.20 -15.49 -2.58
N PRO A 126 -0.31 -16.39 -1.61
CA PRO A 126 -0.98 -17.67 -1.80
C PRO A 126 -2.49 -17.55 -2.11
N GLU A 127 -3.11 -16.44 -1.71
CA GLU A 127 -4.54 -16.18 -1.94
C GLU A 127 -4.83 -15.48 -3.28
N LEU A 128 -3.79 -14.96 -3.96
CA LEU A 128 -3.92 -14.33 -5.27
C LEU A 128 -3.35 -15.29 -6.32
N PRO A 129 -4.14 -15.79 -7.27
CA PRO A 129 -3.64 -16.59 -8.38
C PRO A 129 -2.66 -15.76 -9.23
N VAL A 130 -1.34 -16.04 -9.13
CA VAL A 130 -0.31 -15.37 -9.91
C VAL A 130 0.27 -16.33 -10.93
N GLN A 131 0.08 -16.02 -12.21
CA GLN A 131 0.67 -16.75 -13.30
C GLN A 131 1.99 -16.10 -13.73
N CYS A 132 3.13 -16.74 -13.46
CA CYS A 132 4.44 -16.23 -13.84
C CYS A 132 4.77 -16.57 -15.30
N ARG A 133 5.29 -15.58 -16.04
CA ARG A 133 5.63 -15.69 -17.47
C ARG A 133 6.94 -14.98 -17.79
N PRO A 134 7.68 -15.42 -18.79
CA PRO A 134 8.83 -14.67 -19.28
C PRO A 134 8.41 -13.36 -19.97
N LEU A 135 9.27 -12.37 -19.91
CA LEU A 135 9.02 -11.06 -20.53
C LEU A 135 8.83 -11.16 -22.05
N THR A 136 9.34 -12.20 -22.69
CA THR A 136 9.14 -12.48 -24.12
C THR A 136 7.66 -12.66 -24.50
N ASP A 137 6.82 -13.06 -23.56
CA ASP A 137 5.39 -13.26 -23.77
C ASP A 137 4.58 -11.96 -23.67
N LEU A 138 5.24 -10.81 -23.47
CA LEU A 138 4.60 -9.51 -23.22
C LEU A 138 3.53 -9.17 -24.28
N ASP A 139 3.81 -9.40 -25.57
CA ASP A 139 2.89 -9.05 -26.67
C ASP A 139 1.57 -9.84 -26.60
N GLN A 140 1.63 -11.09 -26.18
CA GLN A 140 0.45 -11.91 -25.93
C GLN A 140 -0.46 -11.26 -24.87
N TYR A 141 0.13 -10.81 -23.76
CA TYR A 141 -0.63 -10.20 -22.66
C TYR A 141 -1.04 -8.76 -22.93
N LEU A 142 -0.26 -8.01 -23.69
CA LEU A 142 -0.70 -6.72 -24.23
C LEU A 142 -1.92 -6.84 -25.15
N SER A 143 -2.09 -7.98 -25.82
CA SER A 143 -3.25 -8.26 -26.69
C SER A 143 -4.50 -8.66 -25.92
N THR A 144 -4.35 -9.33 -24.78
CA THR A 144 -5.45 -9.96 -24.03
C THR A 144 -5.85 -9.21 -22.78
N CYS A 145 -4.90 -8.61 -22.06
CA CYS A 145 -5.19 -7.89 -20.82
C CYS A 145 -5.88 -6.56 -21.08
N SER A 146 -6.78 -6.19 -20.18
CA SER A 146 -7.42 -4.87 -20.11
C SER A 146 -6.59 -3.86 -19.32
N LEU A 147 -5.73 -4.35 -18.43
CA LEU A 147 -4.94 -3.55 -17.49
C LEU A 147 -3.51 -4.10 -17.38
N VAL A 148 -2.52 -3.25 -17.61
CA VAL A 148 -1.11 -3.61 -17.49
C VAL A 148 -0.37 -2.57 -16.66
N PHE A 149 0.28 -3.04 -15.58
CA PHE A 149 1.18 -2.23 -14.76
C PHE A 149 2.62 -2.53 -15.12
N THR A 150 3.45 -1.49 -15.24
CA THR A 150 4.88 -1.64 -15.44
C THR A 150 5.67 -1.07 -14.27
N SER A 151 6.65 -1.84 -13.80
CA SER A 151 7.55 -1.44 -12.72
C SER A 151 8.90 -2.14 -12.82
N THR A 152 9.56 -1.99 -13.96
CA THR A 152 10.88 -2.56 -14.19
C THR A 152 11.98 -1.50 -14.00
N ALA A 153 13.21 -1.96 -13.84
CA ALA A 153 14.40 -1.11 -13.85
C ALA A 153 15.06 -1.08 -15.25
N ALA A 154 14.27 -1.15 -16.32
CA ALA A 154 14.80 -1.02 -17.67
C ALA A 154 15.14 0.45 -17.94
N ASP A 155 16.29 0.68 -18.57
CA ASP A 155 16.75 2.02 -18.92
C ASP A 155 15.94 2.60 -20.09
N ASP A 156 15.50 1.74 -21.02
CA ASP A 156 14.69 2.09 -22.17
C ASP A 156 13.24 1.61 -22.00
N PRO A 157 12.26 2.32 -22.60
CA PRO A 157 10.87 1.87 -22.63
C PRO A 157 10.72 0.49 -23.28
N ILE A 158 9.94 -0.37 -22.67
CA ILE A 158 9.67 -1.73 -23.13
C ILE A 158 8.34 -1.84 -23.91
N ILE A 159 7.51 -0.82 -23.83
CA ILE A 159 6.22 -0.69 -24.54
C ILE A 159 6.20 0.64 -25.26
N ASP A 160 6.03 0.61 -26.58
CA ASP A 160 5.93 1.75 -27.46
C ASP A 160 4.81 1.57 -28.51
N ALA A 161 4.54 2.59 -29.31
CA ALA A 161 3.53 2.52 -30.37
C ALA A 161 3.88 1.47 -31.43
N ALA A 162 5.16 1.27 -31.76
CA ALA A 162 5.59 0.30 -32.77
C ALA A 162 5.25 -1.13 -32.30
N ARG A 163 5.37 -1.41 -31.02
CA ARG A 163 5.00 -2.69 -30.43
C ARG A 163 3.49 -2.90 -30.34
N LEU A 164 2.73 -1.84 -30.03
CA LEU A 164 1.29 -1.91 -29.82
C LEU A 164 0.47 -1.97 -31.12
N LYS A 165 0.88 -1.24 -32.18
CA LYS A 165 0.16 -1.14 -33.47
C LYS A 165 -0.15 -2.50 -34.13
N PRO A 166 0.78 -3.48 -34.18
CA PRO A 166 0.51 -4.76 -34.82
C PRO A 166 -0.41 -5.69 -33.97
N LEU A 167 -0.68 -5.35 -32.72
CA LEU A 167 -1.48 -6.20 -31.84
C LEU A 167 -2.97 -6.09 -32.18
N ASN A 168 -3.59 -7.23 -32.51
CA ASN A 168 -5.02 -7.30 -32.79
C ASN A 168 -5.82 -7.32 -31.50
N ARG A 169 -6.16 -6.14 -30.98
CA ARG A 169 -6.86 -5.97 -29.72
C ARG A 169 -8.37 -5.89 -29.90
N ARG A 170 -9.09 -6.62 -29.05
CA ARG A 170 -10.57 -6.62 -29.02
C ARG A 170 -11.14 -5.69 -27.93
N SER A 171 -10.32 -5.31 -26.96
CA SER A 171 -10.70 -4.48 -25.82
C SER A 171 -9.73 -3.31 -25.64
N ARG A 172 -10.18 -2.28 -24.91
CA ARG A 172 -9.36 -1.15 -24.51
C ARG A 172 -8.26 -1.62 -23.56
N LEU A 173 -7.05 -1.11 -23.76
CA LEU A 173 -5.88 -1.36 -22.91
C LEU A 173 -5.58 -0.14 -22.06
N ARG A 174 -5.42 -0.34 -20.78
CA ARG A 174 -4.88 0.67 -19.87
C ARG A 174 -3.50 0.26 -19.42
N LEU A 175 -2.56 1.13 -19.69
CA LEU A 175 -1.17 1.00 -19.29
C LEU A 175 -0.94 1.96 -18.12
N ILE A 176 -0.38 1.47 -17.03
CA ILE A 176 -0.04 2.28 -15.85
C ILE A 176 1.42 2.05 -15.51
N ASP A 177 2.23 3.07 -15.77
CA ASP A 177 3.67 3.03 -15.56
C ASP A 177 4.07 3.63 -14.22
N ILE A 178 4.66 2.80 -13.38
CA ILE A 178 5.27 3.24 -12.11
C ILE A 178 6.79 3.01 -12.10
N GLY A 179 7.36 2.71 -13.26
CA GLY A 179 8.80 2.55 -13.45
C GLY A 179 9.54 3.89 -13.47
N VAL A 180 10.73 3.91 -12.91
CA VAL A 180 11.69 5.00 -13.04
C VAL A 180 13.05 4.37 -13.39
N PRO A 181 13.55 4.59 -14.60
CA PRO A 181 12.98 5.33 -15.74
C PRO A 181 11.65 4.79 -16.27
N ARG A 182 10.96 5.55 -17.14
CA ARG A 182 9.68 5.14 -17.72
C ARG A 182 9.83 3.85 -18.54
N ASN A 183 8.91 2.93 -18.34
CA ASN A 183 8.87 1.67 -19.09
C ASN A 183 7.93 1.75 -20.31
N ILE A 184 7.10 2.79 -20.41
CA ILE A 184 6.15 3.02 -21.48
C ILE A 184 6.54 4.32 -22.18
N ALA A 185 6.73 4.24 -23.50
CA ALA A 185 7.04 5.39 -24.32
C ALA A 185 5.80 6.30 -24.48
N ALA A 186 6.02 7.61 -24.64
CA ALA A 186 4.95 8.59 -24.75
C ALA A 186 4.02 8.33 -25.95
N ASP A 187 4.56 7.82 -27.07
CA ASP A 187 3.82 7.50 -28.28
C ASP A 187 2.84 6.31 -28.13
N ALA A 188 2.95 5.53 -27.06
CA ALA A 188 2.03 4.43 -26.77
C ALA A 188 0.57 4.91 -26.63
N ALA A 189 0.36 6.11 -26.10
CA ALA A 189 -0.96 6.72 -25.96
C ALA A 189 -1.61 7.15 -27.31
N GLU A 190 -0.82 7.25 -28.38
CA GLU A 190 -1.32 7.59 -29.73
C GLU A 190 -2.01 6.40 -30.41
N VAL A 191 -1.84 5.19 -29.87
CA VAL A 191 -2.43 3.98 -30.45
C VAL A 191 -3.92 3.90 -30.07
N PRO A 192 -4.83 3.78 -31.07
CA PRO A 192 -6.27 3.71 -30.81
C PRO A 192 -6.63 2.59 -29.83
N GLY A 193 -7.44 2.92 -28.81
CA GLY A 193 -7.86 1.98 -27.77
C GLY A 193 -6.84 1.73 -26.68
N VAL A 194 -5.73 2.48 -26.64
CA VAL A 194 -4.74 2.47 -25.55
C VAL A 194 -4.87 3.74 -24.74
N GLU A 195 -4.92 3.59 -23.43
CA GLU A 195 -4.81 4.68 -22.45
C GLU A 195 -3.51 4.45 -21.67
N SER A 196 -2.65 5.44 -21.60
CA SER A 196 -1.38 5.37 -20.87
C SER A 196 -1.36 6.41 -19.76
N HIS A 197 -0.97 5.97 -18.57
CA HIS A 197 -0.83 6.80 -17.37
C HIS A 197 0.53 6.55 -16.76
N ASP A 198 1.14 7.60 -16.23
CA ASP A 198 2.45 7.54 -15.59
C ASP A 198 2.41 8.02 -14.12
N VAL A 199 3.58 8.16 -13.51
CA VAL A 199 3.72 8.60 -12.10
C VAL A 199 3.13 10.00 -11.88
N ASP A 200 3.16 10.87 -12.88
CA ASP A 200 2.64 12.24 -12.76
C ASP A 200 1.11 12.23 -12.68
N ASP A 201 0.43 11.39 -13.45
CA ASP A 201 -1.01 11.17 -13.35
C ASP A 201 -1.44 10.63 -11.98
N LEU A 202 -0.56 9.85 -11.34
CA LEU A 202 -0.81 9.32 -10.00
C LEU A 202 -0.74 10.38 -8.90
N GLN A 203 -0.05 11.49 -9.13
CA GLN A 203 0.06 12.57 -8.14
C GLN A 203 -1.29 13.20 -7.83
N GLU A 204 -2.20 13.30 -8.79
CA GLU A 204 -3.58 13.77 -8.54
C GLU A 204 -4.34 12.85 -7.58
N VAL A 205 -4.21 11.54 -7.77
CA VAL A 205 -4.84 10.54 -6.87
C VAL A 205 -4.25 10.63 -5.48
N VAL A 206 -2.92 10.78 -5.38
CA VAL A 206 -2.22 10.96 -4.11
C VAL A 206 -2.66 12.25 -3.42
N ALA A 207 -2.79 13.35 -4.15
CA ALA A 207 -3.20 14.65 -3.60
C ALA A 207 -4.63 14.61 -3.05
N ARG A 208 -5.60 14.06 -3.82
CA ARG A 208 -6.99 13.84 -3.34
C ARG A 208 -7.02 13.04 -2.05
N ASN A 209 -6.23 11.98 -2.00
CA ASN A 209 -6.15 11.12 -0.82
C ASN A 209 -5.48 11.82 0.36
N GLN A 210 -4.57 12.76 0.13
CA GLN A 210 -3.98 13.57 1.19
C GLN A 210 -5.01 14.51 1.85
N GLU A 211 -5.87 15.17 1.08
CA GLU A 211 -6.94 16.02 1.64
C GLU A 211 -7.94 15.22 2.47
N ALA A 212 -8.42 14.10 1.93
CA ALA A 212 -9.29 13.20 2.68
C ALA A 212 -8.63 12.68 3.96
N ARG A 213 -7.32 12.39 3.92
CA ARG A 213 -6.54 11.96 5.07
C ARG A 213 -6.33 13.03 6.12
N GLN A 214 -6.20 14.29 5.72
CA GLN A 214 -6.10 15.38 6.70
C GLN A 214 -7.39 15.49 7.54
N ALA A 215 -8.57 15.26 6.94
CA ALA A 215 -9.82 15.18 7.69
C ALA A 215 -9.82 13.99 8.67
N MET A 216 -9.44 12.80 8.20
CA MET A 216 -9.34 11.60 9.03
C MET A 216 -8.24 11.71 10.10
N ALA A 217 -7.17 12.47 9.83
CA ALA A 217 -6.11 12.71 10.80
C ALA A 217 -6.59 13.47 12.02
N ARG A 218 -7.56 14.37 11.88
CA ARG A 218 -8.16 15.11 13.02
C ARG A 218 -8.93 14.17 13.95
N GLU A 219 -9.66 13.19 13.41
CA GLU A 219 -10.36 12.17 14.20
C GLU A 219 -9.33 11.29 14.94
N ALA A 220 -8.27 10.88 14.24
CA ALA A 220 -7.18 10.11 14.83
C ALA A 220 -6.47 10.90 15.94
N GLU A 221 -6.25 12.20 15.76
CA GLU A 221 -5.63 13.07 16.75
C GLU A 221 -6.47 13.18 18.03
N GLN A 222 -7.78 13.28 17.93
CA GLN A 222 -8.67 13.27 19.10
C GLN A 222 -8.53 11.96 19.89
N LEU A 223 -8.51 10.82 19.21
CA LEU A 223 -8.34 9.52 19.83
C LEU A 223 -6.94 9.38 20.46
N LEU A 224 -5.90 9.86 19.79
CA LEU A 224 -4.54 9.87 20.31
C LEU A 224 -4.41 10.73 21.59
N ASN A 225 -5.05 11.92 21.60
CA ASN A 225 -5.04 12.81 22.76
C ASN A 225 -5.76 12.18 23.96
N GLN A 226 -6.87 11.47 23.75
CA GLN A 226 -7.56 10.74 24.81
C GLN A 226 -6.69 9.64 25.40
N GLU A 227 -6.04 8.84 24.58
CA GLU A 227 -5.14 7.78 25.03
C GLU A 227 -3.88 8.31 25.72
N ALA A 228 -3.32 9.42 25.21
CA ALA A 228 -2.20 10.10 25.85
C ALA A 228 -2.58 10.62 27.24
N GLN A 229 -3.77 11.22 27.39
CA GLN A 229 -4.26 11.70 28.68
C GLN A 229 -4.43 10.54 29.69
N GLN A 230 -5.00 9.40 29.27
CA GLN A 230 -5.10 8.22 30.12
C GLN A 230 -3.73 7.72 30.60
N PHE A 231 -2.71 7.81 29.76
CA PHE A 231 -1.35 7.45 30.15
C PHE A 231 -0.78 8.44 31.18
N LEU A 232 -0.99 9.74 30.96
CA LEU A 232 -0.54 10.79 31.87
C LEU A 232 -1.23 10.69 33.23
N ASP A 233 -2.56 10.48 33.26
CA ASP A 233 -3.32 10.29 34.51
C ASP A 233 -2.79 9.09 35.30
N TRP A 234 -2.47 8.01 34.61
CA TRP A 234 -1.83 6.85 35.23
C TRP A 234 -0.42 7.18 35.75
N TRP A 235 0.38 7.91 34.97
CA TRP A 235 1.72 8.33 35.36
C TRP A 235 1.68 9.17 36.63
N ASP A 236 0.81 10.17 36.69
CA ASP A 236 0.63 11.05 37.86
C ASP A 236 0.17 10.26 39.10
N SER A 237 -0.62 9.19 38.90
CA SER A 237 -1.03 8.30 39.99
C SER A 237 0.14 7.57 40.66
N LEU A 238 1.22 7.28 39.88
CA LEU A 238 2.42 6.64 40.44
C LEU A 238 3.18 7.58 41.38
N GLU A 239 3.23 8.88 41.09
CA GLU A 239 3.84 9.88 41.95
C GLU A 239 3.04 10.03 43.27
N ALA A 240 1.70 10.07 43.17
CA ALA A 240 0.82 10.15 44.34
C ALA A 240 0.99 8.94 45.29
N VAL A 241 1.12 7.73 44.75
CA VAL A 241 1.36 6.52 45.53
C VAL A 241 2.74 6.53 46.18
N SER A 242 3.77 7.03 45.50
CA SER A 242 5.12 7.16 46.05
C SER A 242 5.13 8.13 47.25
N TYR A 243 4.38 9.24 47.15
CA TYR A 243 4.29 10.26 48.22
C TYR A 243 3.52 9.74 49.47
N THR A 244 2.47 8.94 49.25
CA THR A 244 1.72 8.33 50.37
C THR A 244 2.52 7.28 51.10
N HIS A 245 3.34 6.50 50.39
CA HIS A 245 4.25 5.52 51.02
C HIS A 245 5.36 6.19 51.85
N LEU A 246 5.94 7.28 51.36
CA LEU A 246 6.93 8.06 52.12
C LEU A 246 6.33 8.66 53.42
N ARG A 247 5.11 9.21 53.35
CA ARG A 247 4.42 9.78 54.51
C ARG A 247 3.99 8.76 55.54
N ALA A 248 3.62 7.54 55.08
CA ALA A 248 3.26 6.45 56.01
C ALA A 248 4.49 5.93 56.79
N HIS A 249 5.70 6.04 56.23
CA HIS A 249 6.93 5.69 56.96
C HIS A 249 7.39 6.77 57.94
N GLU A 250 7.04 8.06 57.70
CA GLU A 250 7.37 9.18 58.60
C GLU A 250 6.42 9.29 59.81
N THR A 251 5.21 8.71 59.76
CA THR A 251 4.20 8.80 60.82
C THR A 251 4.13 7.56 61.70
N GLY A 252 5.03 6.61 61.54
CA GLY A 252 5.11 5.35 62.27
C GLY A 252 6.06 5.38 63.46
N TYR A 253 5.96 6.42 64.33
CA TYR A 253 6.53 6.44 65.65
C TYR A 253 5.45 6.80 66.67
#